data_cfe523ab07b1782003cacb501dcaf507
#
_entry.id   cfe523ab07b1782003cacb501dcaf507
#
_cell.length_a   1.000
_cell.length_b   1.000
_cell.length_c   1.000
_cell.angle_alpha   90.00
_cell.angle_beta   90.00
_cell.angle_gamma   90.00
#
_symmetry.space_group_name_H-M   'P 1'
#
loop_
_entity.id
_entity.type
_entity.pdbx_description
1 polymer ?
#
loop_
_entity_poly.entity_id
_entity_poly.type
_entity_poly.pdbx_seq_one_letter_code
_entity_poly.pdbx_strand_id
1 'polypeptide(L)'
;MGLNFRKSISLGKGLKLNLSKSGPSISFGKSGLRQSVNLKGQTRTTVGIPGTGVYYTKTSNVKKIAGALTGKGDGKDAKTAGKKDEAAIAAKAQAKQEAEAAKAAELEQAKQTVAEYEELIDAIRSVHKASDGKVDWEKVKAGNVPADMTGLVNFADRVLSGDTSAYLEVIGAFNPFEDLTEYGSNFLVGTDEADILEVEFQVKSDEVVPTVGYSLTSTGKLSEKELGKAAYYDIVQDYVASTILRVARDSFALLPVNTVLIHACDTVINTATGHEEEMTLVSAKITRQQLENINFELVDPSDCLATFECNCNFKKTAGYSPVDRILP
;
A
#
# COMPACT_ATOMS: atom_id res chain seq x y z
N MET A 1 12.12 -16.68 -21.93
CA MET A 1 11.63 -17.17 -20.64
C MET A 1 11.34 -15.94 -19.80
N GLY A 2 10.08 -15.69 -19.39
CA GLY A 2 9.73 -14.50 -18.64
C GLY A 2 9.70 -14.79 -17.15
N LEU A 3 10.46 -14.04 -16.37
CA LEU A 3 10.37 -14.05 -14.91
C LEU A 3 8.95 -13.61 -14.50
N ASN A 4 8.25 -14.46 -13.77
CA ASN A 4 6.96 -14.14 -13.15
C ASN A 4 7.21 -13.80 -11.68
N PHE A 5 7.11 -12.54 -11.33
CA PHE A 5 7.14 -12.09 -9.95
C PHE A 5 5.71 -12.06 -9.38
N ARG A 6 5.52 -12.65 -8.22
CA ARG A 6 4.30 -12.55 -7.41
C ARG A 6 4.69 -12.41 -5.95
N LYS A 7 4.35 -11.30 -5.33
CA LYS A 7 4.42 -11.12 -3.88
C LYS A 7 3.02 -10.81 -3.36
N SER A 8 2.62 -11.39 -2.25
CA SER A 8 1.34 -11.09 -1.60
C SER A 8 1.58 -10.79 -0.13
N ILE A 9 1.03 -9.68 0.35
CA ILE A 9 1.16 -9.19 1.70
C ILE A 9 -0.18 -9.35 2.40
N SER A 10 -0.12 -9.78 3.63
CA SER A 10 -1.30 -9.94 4.47
C SER A 10 -1.48 -8.68 5.31
N LEU A 11 -2.53 -7.91 5.02
CA LEU A 11 -2.90 -6.70 5.76
C LEU A 11 -3.77 -7.00 7.00
N GLY A 12 -3.85 -8.28 7.40
CA GLY A 12 -4.69 -8.72 8.53
C GLY A 12 -6.17 -8.93 8.14
N LYS A 13 -6.96 -9.56 9.05
CA LYS A 13 -8.41 -9.84 8.90
C LYS A 13 -8.85 -10.47 7.56
N GLY A 14 -7.93 -11.16 6.86
CA GLY A 14 -8.24 -11.84 5.59
C GLY A 14 -8.01 -10.98 4.33
N LEU A 15 -7.50 -9.77 4.48
CA LEU A 15 -7.11 -8.87 3.39
C LEU A 15 -5.67 -9.19 2.96
N LYS A 16 -5.42 -9.25 1.65
CA LYS A 16 -4.08 -9.39 1.06
C LYS A 16 -3.94 -8.47 -0.14
N LEU A 17 -2.86 -7.71 -0.18
CA LEU A 17 -2.40 -7.01 -1.36
C LEU A 17 -1.55 -7.97 -2.19
N ASN A 18 -1.82 -8.11 -3.48
CA ASN A 18 -1.04 -8.95 -4.38
C ASN A 18 -0.44 -8.06 -5.46
N LEU A 19 0.88 -8.08 -5.54
CA LEU A 19 1.64 -7.44 -6.62
C LEU A 19 1.99 -8.48 -7.67
N SER A 20 1.66 -8.22 -8.92
CA SER A 20 2.00 -9.07 -10.04
C SER A 20 2.33 -8.24 -11.26
N LYS A 21 2.99 -8.83 -12.26
CA LYS A 21 3.32 -8.21 -13.55
C LYS A 21 2.11 -7.59 -14.29
N SER A 22 0.88 -7.95 -13.91
CA SER A 22 -0.38 -7.41 -14.45
C SER A 22 -0.95 -6.26 -13.61
N GLY A 23 -0.20 -5.75 -12.64
CA GLY A 23 -0.58 -4.68 -11.71
C GLY A 23 -0.99 -5.19 -10.33
N PRO A 24 -1.10 -4.27 -9.35
CA PRO A 24 -1.55 -4.58 -8.02
C PRO A 24 -3.02 -5.03 -8.01
N SER A 25 -3.36 -5.91 -7.07
CA SER A 25 -4.73 -6.38 -6.85
C SER A 25 -4.96 -6.66 -5.38
N ILE A 26 -6.10 -6.26 -4.87
CA ILE A 26 -6.51 -6.55 -3.49
C ILE A 26 -7.31 -7.84 -3.49
N SER A 27 -7.03 -8.75 -2.58
CA SER A 27 -7.82 -9.95 -2.37
C SER A 27 -8.31 -10.02 -0.94
N PHE A 28 -9.62 -10.27 -0.79
CA PHE A 28 -10.30 -10.48 0.47
C PHE A 28 -10.83 -11.92 0.55
N GLY A 29 -10.75 -12.53 1.71
CA GLY A 29 -11.39 -13.83 1.95
C GLY A 29 -10.79 -14.64 3.08
N LYS A 30 -11.61 -15.56 3.59
CA LYS A 30 -11.20 -16.63 4.51
C LYS A 30 -10.87 -17.89 3.74
N SER A 31 -10.30 -18.90 4.45
CA SER A 31 -10.05 -20.23 3.88
C SER A 31 -11.28 -20.77 3.14
N GLY A 32 -11.15 -21.05 1.85
CA GLY A 32 -12.20 -21.59 1.00
C GLY A 32 -12.96 -20.57 0.12
N LEU A 33 -13.00 -19.29 0.47
CA LEU A 33 -13.64 -18.26 -0.35
C LEU A 33 -12.75 -17.04 -0.45
N ARG A 34 -12.33 -16.68 -1.65
CA ARG A 34 -11.49 -15.49 -1.91
C ARG A 34 -12.01 -14.71 -3.09
N GLN A 35 -12.12 -13.40 -2.91
CA GLN A 35 -12.43 -12.47 -3.97
C GLN A 35 -11.23 -11.54 -4.18
N SER A 36 -10.86 -11.27 -5.41
CA SER A 36 -9.80 -10.32 -5.76
C SER A 36 -10.29 -9.34 -6.82
N VAL A 37 -9.92 -8.08 -6.66
CA VAL A 37 -10.21 -7.01 -7.61
C VAL A 37 -8.87 -6.43 -8.06
N ASN A 38 -8.67 -6.29 -9.37
CA ASN A 38 -7.50 -5.62 -9.92
C ASN A 38 -7.85 -4.18 -10.33
N LEU A 39 -6.83 -3.34 -10.48
CA LEU A 39 -6.98 -1.94 -10.90
C LEU A 39 -7.65 -1.76 -12.27
N LYS A 40 -7.84 -2.84 -13.05
CA LYS A 40 -8.55 -2.83 -14.35
C LYS A 40 -10.05 -3.14 -14.20
N GLY A 41 -10.59 -3.17 -12.97
CA GLY A 41 -12.00 -3.45 -12.69
C GLY A 41 -12.42 -4.91 -12.97
N GLN A 42 -11.47 -5.85 -12.98
CA GLN A 42 -11.79 -7.26 -13.10
C GLN A 42 -11.91 -7.87 -11.71
N THR A 43 -13.06 -8.43 -11.42
CA THR A 43 -13.32 -9.18 -10.20
C THR A 43 -13.10 -10.67 -10.44
N ARG A 44 -12.32 -11.30 -9.59
CA ARG A 44 -12.09 -12.75 -9.62
C ARG A 44 -12.54 -13.36 -8.29
N THR A 45 -13.58 -14.17 -8.33
CA THR A 45 -14.05 -14.94 -7.19
C THR A 45 -13.51 -16.36 -7.27
N THR A 46 -12.86 -16.81 -6.22
CA THR A 46 -12.33 -18.17 -6.09
C THR A 46 -13.01 -18.85 -4.91
N VAL A 47 -13.67 -19.97 -5.17
CA VAL A 47 -14.26 -20.84 -4.15
C VAL A 47 -13.46 -22.13 -4.14
N GLY A 48 -12.94 -22.54 -3.00
CA GLY A 48 -12.15 -23.77 -2.88
C GLY A 48 -12.47 -24.52 -1.60
N ILE A 49 -12.26 -25.82 -1.62
CA ILE A 49 -12.39 -26.69 -0.43
C ILE A 49 -11.04 -26.69 0.29
N PRO A 50 -10.97 -26.15 1.52
CA PRO A 50 -9.71 -26.09 2.26
C PRO A 50 -9.06 -27.47 2.41
N GLY A 51 -7.75 -27.55 2.15
CA GLY A 51 -6.96 -28.78 2.31
C GLY A 51 -6.98 -29.75 1.12
N THR A 52 -7.84 -29.56 0.11
CA THR A 52 -7.95 -30.52 -1.03
C THR A 52 -7.25 -30.07 -2.30
N GLY A 53 -6.83 -28.79 -2.40
CA GLY A 53 -6.25 -28.24 -3.63
C GLY A 53 -7.28 -27.99 -4.76
N VAL A 54 -8.56 -28.35 -4.54
CA VAL A 54 -9.62 -28.14 -5.53
C VAL A 54 -10.24 -26.77 -5.36
N TYR A 55 -10.23 -25.97 -6.42
CA TYR A 55 -10.86 -24.65 -6.41
C TYR A 55 -11.55 -24.34 -7.75
N TYR A 56 -12.65 -23.60 -7.65
CA TYR A 56 -13.39 -23.06 -8.79
C TYR A 56 -13.15 -21.54 -8.84
N THR A 57 -12.86 -21.02 -10.03
CA THR A 57 -12.60 -19.60 -10.23
C THR A 57 -13.52 -19.03 -11.28
N LYS A 58 -14.25 -17.96 -10.94
CA LYS A 58 -15.07 -17.18 -11.87
C LYS A 58 -14.49 -15.78 -11.98
N THR A 59 -14.17 -15.37 -13.21
CA THR A 59 -13.73 -14.00 -13.51
C THR A 59 -14.87 -13.27 -14.19
N SER A 60 -15.23 -12.10 -13.68
CA SER A 60 -16.27 -11.24 -14.23
C SER A 60 -15.68 -9.86 -14.48
N ASN A 61 -16.01 -9.26 -15.63
CA ASN A 61 -15.74 -7.84 -15.88
C ASN A 61 -17.01 -7.07 -15.52
N VAL A 62 -16.89 -6.05 -14.69
CA VAL A 62 -18.04 -5.21 -14.28
C VAL A 62 -18.81 -4.65 -15.48
N LYS A 63 -18.12 -4.40 -16.60
CA LYS A 63 -18.77 -3.97 -17.86
C LYS A 63 -19.65 -5.00 -18.57
N LYS A 64 -19.55 -6.30 -18.25
CA LYS A 64 -20.34 -7.34 -18.91
C LYS A 64 -21.62 -7.74 -18.17
N ILE A 65 -21.75 -7.38 -16.88
CA ILE A 65 -22.93 -7.70 -16.08
C ILE A 65 -24.10 -6.78 -16.42
N ALA A 66 -23.83 -5.53 -16.79
CA ALA A 66 -24.87 -4.58 -17.22
C ALA A 66 -25.55 -4.95 -18.56
N GLY A 67 -24.89 -5.73 -19.41
CA GLY A 67 -25.43 -6.13 -20.72
C GLY A 67 -26.30 -7.39 -20.72
N ALA A 68 -26.27 -8.19 -19.66
CA ALA A 68 -27.02 -9.46 -19.57
C ALA A 68 -28.44 -9.31 -19.00
N LEU A 69 -28.78 -8.13 -18.46
CA LEU A 69 -30.08 -7.84 -17.84
C LEU A 69 -31.08 -7.12 -18.76
N THR A 70 -30.70 -6.83 -20.02
CA THR A 70 -31.61 -6.22 -21.03
C THR A 70 -31.88 -7.17 -22.18
N GLY A 71 -32.36 -8.36 -21.89
CA GLY A 71 -32.84 -9.31 -22.91
C GLY A 71 -34.23 -8.94 -23.40
N LYS A 72 -34.31 -8.31 -24.58
CA LYS A 72 -35.51 -8.25 -25.40
C LYS A 72 -35.75 -9.61 -26.06
N GLY A 73 -36.91 -10.17 -25.89
CA GLY A 73 -37.39 -11.34 -26.60
C GLY A 73 -38.90 -11.21 -26.89
N ASP A 74 -39.21 -10.98 -28.15
CA ASP A 74 -40.58 -11.03 -28.68
C ASP A 74 -41.12 -12.47 -28.71
N GLY A 75 -42.41 -12.63 -28.47
CA GLY A 75 -43.11 -13.87 -28.70
C GLY A 75 -44.59 -13.82 -28.30
N LYS A 76 -45.46 -13.86 -29.31
CA LYS A 76 -46.91 -13.75 -29.27
C LYS A 76 -47.66 -15.01 -28.76
N ASP A 77 -48.89 -14.73 -28.29
CA ASP A 77 -50.14 -15.50 -28.26
C ASP A 77 -50.41 -16.61 -27.23
N ALA A 78 -51.38 -16.41 -26.38
CA ALA A 78 -52.74 -16.95 -26.40
C ALA A 78 -53.47 -16.82 -25.04
N LYS A 79 -54.74 -16.46 -25.10
CA LYS A 79 -55.69 -16.20 -24.03
C LYS A 79 -56.03 -17.45 -23.18
N THR A 80 -56.02 -17.32 -21.90
CA THR A 80 -56.95 -17.99 -20.96
C THR A 80 -57.17 -17.13 -19.73
N ALA A 81 -58.37 -16.66 -19.53
CA ALA A 81 -58.74 -15.74 -18.46
C ALA A 81 -58.98 -16.48 -17.12
N GLY A 82 -58.65 -15.83 -16.01
CA GLY A 82 -59.20 -16.13 -14.70
C GLY A 82 -58.24 -16.72 -13.65
N LYS A 83 -57.11 -17.34 -13.99
CA LYS A 83 -56.07 -17.79 -13.07
C LYS A 83 -54.71 -17.07 -13.33
N LYS A 84 -54.68 -16.22 -14.34
CA LYS A 84 -53.47 -15.49 -14.76
C LYS A 84 -53.14 -14.26 -13.87
N ASP A 85 -54.13 -13.68 -13.20
CA ASP A 85 -53.90 -12.43 -12.49
C ASP A 85 -53.18 -12.63 -11.17
N GLU A 86 -53.45 -13.68 -10.41
CA GLU A 86 -52.73 -13.98 -9.17
C GLU A 86 -51.30 -14.45 -9.43
N ALA A 87 -51.07 -15.29 -10.42
CA ALA A 87 -49.72 -15.73 -10.81
C ALA A 87 -48.91 -14.55 -11.41
N ALA A 88 -49.53 -13.65 -12.17
CA ALA A 88 -48.87 -12.46 -12.70
C ALA A 88 -48.57 -11.42 -11.63
N ILE A 89 -49.42 -11.27 -10.61
CA ILE A 89 -49.20 -10.41 -9.44
C ILE A 89 -48.07 -11.00 -8.58
N ALA A 90 -48.08 -12.32 -8.33
CA ALA A 90 -47.02 -12.99 -7.58
C ALA A 90 -45.67 -12.91 -8.33
N ALA A 91 -45.64 -13.14 -9.64
CA ALA A 91 -44.42 -12.99 -10.46
C ALA A 91 -43.90 -11.54 -10.49
N LYS A 92 -44.78 -10.53 -10.53
CA LYS A 92 -44.41 -9.12 -10.40
C LYS A 92 -43.85 -8.78 -9.02
N ALA A 93 -44.44 -9.34 -7.96
CA ALA A 93 -43.95 -9.14 -6.59
C ALA A 93 -42.58 -9.79 -6.38
N GLN A 94 -42.38 -11.01 -6.89
CA GLN A 94 -41.08 -11.68 -6.87
C GLN A 94 -40.04 -10.93 -7.69
N ALA A 95 -40.34 -10.52 -8.91
CA ALA A 95 -39.42 -9.73 -9.73
C ALA A 95 -39.08 -8.37 -9.08
N LYS A 96 -40.00 -7.77 -8.36
CA LYS A 96 -39.74 -6.55 -7.58
C LYS A 96 -38.80 -6.81 -6.38
N GLN A 97 -39.03 -7.89 -5.65
CA GLN A 97 -38.17 -8.31 -4.53
C GLN A 97 -36.75 -8.67 -5.01
N GLU A 98 -36.67 -9.41 -6.12
CA GLU A 98 -35.35 -9.73 -6.73
C GLU A 98 -34.60 -8.49 -7.23
N ALA A 99 -35.33 -7.53 -7.81
CA ALA A 99 -34.75 -6.25 -8.23
C ALA A 99 -34.31 -5.37 -7.06
N GLU A 100 -35.06 -5.38 -5.96
CA GLU A 100 -34.69 -4.67 -4.72
C GLU A 100 -33.50 -5.35 -4.03
N ALA A 101 -33.47 -6.68 -3.99
CA ALA A 101 -32.34 -7.44 -3.46
C ALA A 101 -31.09 -7.26 -4.31
N ALA A 102 -31.21 -7.24 -5.63
CA ALA A 102 -30.11 -6.96 -6.55
C ALA A 102 -29.53 -5.54 -6.36
N LYS A 103 -30.39 -4.54 -6.19
CA LYS A 103 -29.97 -3.16 -5.92
C LYS A 103 -29.29 -3.03 -4.54
N ALA A 104 -29.80 -3.73 -3.53
CA ALA A 104 -29.20 -3.75 -2.21
C ALA A 104 -27.79 -4.40 -2.24
N ALA A 105 -27.65 -5.50 -3.00
CA ALA A 105 -26.38 -6.18 -3.19
C ALA A 105 -25.37 -5.32 -3.98
N GLU A 106 -25.83 -4.60 -5.02
CA GLU A 106 -25.01 -3.68 -5.79
C GLU A 106 -24.52 -2.49 -4.93
N LEU A 107 -25.41 -1.94 -4.10
CA LEU A 107 -25.05 -0.88 -3.16
C LEU A 107 -24.02 -1.35 -2.12
N GLU A 108 -24.21 -2.54 -1.57
CA GLU A 108 -23.27 -3.09 -0.57
C GLU A 108 -21.91 -3.37 -1.19
N GLN A 109 -21.89 -3.89 -2.40
CA GLN A 109 -20.66 -4.09 -3.15
C GLN A 109 -19.97 -2.76 -3.48
N ALA A 110 -20.73 -1.72 -3.86
CA ALA A 110 -20.19 -0.39 -4.11
C ALA A 110 -19.57 0.23 -2.84
N LYS A 111 -20.24 0.11 -1.68
CA LYS A 111 -19.71 0.57 -0.39
C LYS A 111 -18.43 -0.17 -0.02
N GLN A 112 -18.40 -1.49 -0.21
CA GLN A 112 -17.22 -2.28 0.08
C GLN A 112 -16.03 -1.84 -0.78
N THR A 113 -16.24 -1.61 -2.08
CA THR A 113 -15.17 -1.13 -2.97
C THR A 113 -14.62 0.23 -2.55
N VAL A 114 -15.51 1.14 -2.12
CA VAL A 114 -15.08 2.47 -1.62
C VAL A 114 -14.31 2.32 -0.31
N ALA A 115 -14.79 1.50 0.64
CA ALA A 115 -14.10 1.27 1.90
C ALA A 115 -12.70 0.64 1.69
N GLU A 116 -12.58 -0.34 0.79
CA GLU A 116 -11.29 -0.95 0.41
C GLU A 116 -10.32 0.08 -0.20
N TYR A 117 -10.84 1.01 -1.00
CA TYR A 117 -10.04 2.11 -1.54
C TYR A 117 -9.59 3.08 -0.46
N GLU A 118 -10.48 3.48 0.44
CA GLU A 118 -10.17 4.37 1.56
C GLU A 118 -9.12 3.72 2.50
N GLU A 119 -9.28 2.43 2.82
CA GLU A 119 -8.29 1.67 3.59
C GLU A 119 -6.92 1.63 2.90
N LEU A 120 -6.88 1.50 1.57
CA LEU A 120 -5.64 1.53 0.80
C LEU A 120 -4.96 2.92 0.90
N ILE A 121 -5.71 3.98 0.70
CA ILE A 121 -5.18 5.34 0.81
C ILE A 121 -4.68 5.63 2.23
N ASP A 122 -5.44 5.22 3.24
CA ASP A 122 -5.04 5.38 4.64
C ASP A 122 -3.76 4.58 4.95
N ALA A 123 -3.61 3.36 4.41
CA ALA A 123 -2.41 2.56 4.57
C ALA A 123 -1.19 3.25 3.93
N ILE A 124 -1.33 3.78 2.71
CA ILE A 124 -0.28 4.50 2.00
C ILE A 124 0.16 5.75 2.79
N ARG A 125 -0.79 6.52 3.31
CA ARG A 125 -0.53 7.74 4.08
C ARG A 125 0.01 7.48 5.48
N SER A 126 -0.21 6.28 6.03
CA SER A 126 0.08 5.94 7.43
C SER A 126 1.21 4.92 7.62
N VAL A 127 2.08 4.73 6.62
CA VAL A 127 3.26 3.84 6.69
C VAL A 127 4.11 4.16 7.92
N HIS A 128 4.24 5.44 8.29
CA HIS A 128 5.00 5.93 9.44
C HIS A 128 4.45 5.49 10.81
N LYS A 129 3.17 5.07 10.91
CA LYS A 129 2.58 4.65 12.19
C LYS A 129 3.13 3.31 12.66
N ALA A 130 3.39 2.40 11.75
CA ALA A 130 4.10 1.18 12.08
C ALA A 130 5.58 1.48 12.33
N SER A 131 6.25 0.69 13.17
CA SER A 131 7.70 0.69 13.36
C SER A 131 8.12 -0.58 14.06
N ASP A 132 9.38 -0.94 13.89
CA ASP A 132 10.00 -2.03 14.61
C ASP A 132 10.16 -1.72 16.10
N GLY A 133 10.26 -2.78 16.91
CA GLY A 133 10.56 -2.65 18.33
C GLY A 133 12.00 -2.20 18.58
N LYS A 134 12.20 -1.26 19.51
CA LYS A 134 13.53 -0.76 19.84
C LYS A 134 14.43 -1.87 20.41
N VAL A 135 15.60 -2.05 19.81
CA VAL A 135 16.64 -2.97 20.28
C VAL A 135 17.43 -2.31 21.42
N ASP A 136 17.44 -2.96 22.58
CA ASP A 136 18.25 -2.57 23.73
C ASP A 136 19.58 -3.35 23.67
N TRP A 137 20.60 -2.76 23.08
CA TRP A 137 21.90 -3.40 22.85
C TRP A 137 22.61 -3.84 24.13
N GLU A 138 22.38 -3.19 25.27
CA GLU A 138 22.92 -3.64 26.56
C GLU A 138 22.24 -4.94 27.02
N LYS A 139 20.94 -5.07 26.85
CA LYS A 139 20.25 -6.35 27.10
C LYS A 139 20.65 -7.43 26.12
N VAL A 140 20.85 -7.07 24.85
CA VAL A 140 21.37 -7.99 23.82
C VAL A 140 22.71 -8.55 24.24
N LYS A 141 23.64 -7.69 24.64
CA LYS A 141 24.97 -8.07 25.16
C LYS A 141 24.89 -9.01 26.34
N ALA A 142 23.93 -8.77 27.25
CA ALA A 142 23.69 -9.63 28.41
C ALA A 142 23.02 -10.96 28.08
N GLY A 143 22.70 -11.23 26.81
CA GLY A 143 21.99 -12.43 26.36
C GLY A 143 20.49 -12.43 26.67
N ASN A 144 19.94 -11.30 27.14
CA ASN A 144 18.52 -11.14 27.49
C ASN A 144 17.72 -10.74 26.25
N VAL A 145 17.60 -11.65 25.27
CA VAL A 145 16.92 -11.42 24.00
C VAL A 145 15.90 -12.52 23.71
N PRO A 146 14.83 -12.22 22.97
CA PRO A 146 13.94 -13.23 22.42
C PRO A 146 14.68 -14.25 21.55
N ALA A 147 14.11 -15.43 21.42
CA ALA A 147 14.75 -16.56 20.70
C ALA A 147 15.02 -16.28 19.21
N ASP A 148 14.23 -15.44 18.60
CA ASP A 148 14.35 -14.96 17.21
C ASP A 148 15.43 -13.88 17.03
N MET A 149 15.87 -13.24 18.13
CA MET A 149 16.90 -12.19 18.13
C MET A 149 18.28 -12.65 18.64
N THR A 150 18.47 -13.94 18.91
CA THR A 150 19.76 -14.46 19.44
C THR A 150 20.96 -14.19 18.54
N GLY A 151 20.74 -14.03 17.24
CA GLY A 151 21.79 -13.66 16.28
C GLY A 151 22.42 -12.30 16.54
N LEU A 152 21.67 -11.35 17.19
CA LEU A 152 22.18 -10.02 17.52
C LEU A 152 23.30 -10.04 18.58
N VAL A 153 23.32 -11.06 19.45
CA VAL A 153 24.33 -11.15 20.54
C VAL A 153 25.75 -11.06 20.01
N ASN A 154 26.00 -11.64 18.81
CA ASN A 154 27.32 -11.63 18.20
C ASN A 154 27.77 -10.23 17.74
N PHE A 155 26.86 -9.30 17.57
CA PHE A 155 27.13 -7.93 17.14
C PHE A 155 27.19 -6.92 18.28
N ALA A 156 26.67 -7.28 19.46
CA ALA A 156 26.39 -6.33 20.54
C ALA A 156 27.62 -5.50 20.99
N ASP A 157 28.77 -6.14 21.20
CA ASP A 157 29.97 -5.42 21.62
C ASP A 157 30.46 -4.45 20.54
N ARG A 158 30.43 -4.86 19.29
CA ARG A 158 30.85 -4.04 18.15
C ARG A 158 29.89 -2.86 17.94
N VAL A 159 28.59 -3.11 18.00
CA VAL A 159 27.57 -2.05 17.88
C VAL A 159 27.70 -1.03 19.00
N LEU A 160 27.84 -1.48 20.24
CA LEU A 160 28.01 -0.59 21.41
C LEU A 160 29.32 0.21 21.37
N SER A 161 30.35 -0.31 20.69
CA SER A 161 31.62 0.42 20.48
C SER A 161 31.58 1.40 19.31
N GLY A 162 30.48 1.46 18.55
CA GLY A 162 30.35 2.35 17.39
C GLY A 162 31.04 1.82 16.12
N ASP A 163 31.19 0.50 15.99
CA ASP A 163 31.77 -0.12 14.78
C ASP A 163 30.74 0.00 13.63
N THR A 164 31.01 0.91 12.69
CA THR A 164 30.16 1.16 11.52
C THR A 164 29.98 -0.07 10.62
N SER A 165 31.01 -0.93 10.53
CA SER A 165 30.90 -2.19 9.79
C SER A 165 29.88 -3.13 10.45
N ALA A 166 29.84 -3.16 11.80
CA ALA A 166 28.85 -3.94 12.53
C ALA A 166 27.42 -3.41 12.30
N TYR A 167 27.24 -2.10 12.15
CA TYR A 167 25.95 -1.51 11.82
C TYR A 167 25.42 -2.02 10.47
N LEU A 168 26.27 -2.03 9.43
CA LEU A 168 25.91 -2.52 8.11
C LEU A 168 25.65 -4.05 8.11
N GLU A 169 26.43 -4.81 8.87
CA GLU A 169 26.22 -6.25 9.03
C GLU A 169 24.88 -6.54 9.72
N VAL A 170 24.51 -5.79 10.76
CA VAL A 170 23.22 -5.90 11.46
C VAL A 170 22.06 -5.57 10.51
N ILE A 171 22.15 -4.46 9.78
CA ILE A 171 21.12 -4.08 8.80
C ILE A 171 20.96 -5.17 7.74
N GLY A 172 22.07 -5.71 7.22
CA GLY A 172 22.05 -6.78 6.23
C GLY A 172 21.47 -8.10 6.77
N ALA A 173 21.69 -8.40 8.06
CA ALA A 173 21.19 -9.62 8.70
C ALA A 173 19.70 -9.54 9.06
N PHE A 174 19.22 -8.38 9.48
CA PHE A 174 17.85 -8.19 9.97
C PHE A 174 16.92 -7.46 9.00
N ASN A 175 17.50 -6.83 7.97
CA ASN A 175 16.77 -6.17 6.87
C ASN A 175 15.55 -5.36 7.35
N PRO A 176 15.74 -4.28 8.16
CA PRO A 176 14.65 -3.55 8.80
C PRO A 176 13.68 -2.90 7.80
N PHE A 177 14.06 -2.82 6.53
CA PHE A 177 13.27 -2.23 5.46
C PHE A 177 12.58 -3.26 4.56
N GLU A 178 12.54 -4.56 4.95
CA GLU A 178 11.94 -5.60 4.10
C GLU A 178 10.45 -5.35 3.85
N ASP A 179 9.71 -4.95 4.85
CA ASP A 179 8.28 -4.63 4.73
C ASP A 179 8.03 -3.31 3.97
N LEU A 180 9.04 -2.43 3.88
CA LEU A 180 8.97 -1.19 3.11
C LEU A 180 9.22 -1.36 1.61
N THR A 181 9.62 -2.54 1.15
CA THR A 181 9.85 -2.81 -0.29
C THR A 181 8.59 -2.68 -1.15
N GLU A 182 7.42 -2.55 -0.53
CA GLU A 182 6.16 -2.20 -1.18
C GLU A 182 6.04 -0.71 -1.48
N TYR A 183 6.64 0.12 -0.64
CA TYR A 183 6.59 1.58 -0.68
C TYR A 183 7.85 2.20 -1.28
N GLY A 184 8.92 1.45 -1.40
CA GLY A 184 10.17 1.88 -1.99
C GLY A 184 10.98 0.71 -2.53
N SER A 185 12.08 0.96 -3.18
CA SER A 185 13.00 -0.06 -3.64
C SER A 185 14.43 0.39 -3.50
N ASN A 186 15.37 -0.55 -3.66
CA ASN A 186 16.80 -0.26 -3.66
C ASN A 186 17.24 0.52 -2.42
N PHE A 187 16.81 0.05 -1.22
CA PHE A 187 17.29 0.64 0.03
C PHE A 187 18.80 0.43 0.15
N LEU A 188 19.56 1.50 -0.03
CA LEU A 188 21.00 1.56 0.13
C LEU A 188 21.28 2.20 1.49
N VAL A 189 22.15 1.58 2.25
CA VAL A 189 22.51 2.06 3.59
C VAL A 189 24.01 2.25 3.66
N GLY A 190 24.43 3.41 4.13
CA GLY A 190 25.82 3.78 4.35
C GLY A 190 26.03 4.41 5.72
N THR A 191 27.24 4.31 6.25
CA THR A 191 27.68 5.05 7.42
C THR A 191 29.20 5.11 7.47
N ASP A 192 29.72 6.31 7.59
CA ASP A 192 31.15 6.57 7.81
C ASP A 192 31.43 6.95 9.27
N GLU A 193 30.39 7.39 10.00
CA GLU A 193 30.48 7.85 11.38
C GLU A 193 29.49 7.07 12.27
N ALA A 194 29.94 6.69 13.48
CA ALA A 194 29.12 5.90 14.41
C ALA A 194 27.82 6.58 14.89
N ASP A 195 27.70 7.87 14.68
CA ASP A 195 26.56 8.69 15.10
C ASP A 195 25.54 8.95 13.99
N ILE A 196 25.92 8.67 12.74
CA ILE A 196 25.15 9.01 11.53
C ILE A 196 24.89 7.76 10.72
N LEU A 197 23.66 7.57 10.28
CA LEU A 197 23.28 6.59 9.28
C LEU A 197 22.71 7.32 8.07
N GLU A 198 23.13 6.95 6.86
CA GLU A 198 22.56 7.44 5.61
C GLU A 198 21.75 6.34 4.96
N VAL A 199 20.51 6.64 4.54
CA VAL A 199 19.62 5.71 3.86
C VAL A 199 19.10 6.36 2.59
N GLU A 200 19.28 5.70 1.48
CA GLU A 200 18.74 6.08 0.19
C GLU A 200 17.72 5.04 -0.27
N PHE A 201 16.63 5.47 -0.88
CA PHE A 201 15.66 4.57 -1.50
C PHE A 201 14.99 5.18 -2.71
N GLN A 202 14.59 4.32 -3.64
CA GLN A 202 13.84 4.71 -4.83
C GLN A 202 12.35 4.79 -4.52
N VAL A 203 11.75 5.93 -4.81
CA VAL A 203 10.30 6.16 -4.71
C VAL A 203 9.57 5.40 -5.82
N LYS A 204 8.40 4.84 -5.52
CA LYS A 204 7.56 4.09 -6.45
C LYS A 204 6.17 4.69 -6.59
N SER A 205 6.08 6.00 -6.75
CA SER A 205 4.79 6.70 -6.74
C SER A 205 3.81 6.20 -7.80
N ASP A 206 4.28 5.80 -8.97
CA ASP A 206 3.48 5.25 -10.07
C ASP A 206 2.99 3.81 -9.84
N GLU A 207 3.66 3.05 -8.95
CA GLU A 207 3.26 1.71 -8.55
C GLU A 207 2.37 1.71 -7.30
N VAL A 208 2.65 2.58 -6.34
CA VAL A 208 2.03 2.64 -5.01
C VAL A 208 0.76 3.47 -5.01
N VAL A 209 0.79 4.65 -5.63
CA VAL A 209 -0.33 5.59 -5.60
C VAL A 209 -1.30 5.30 -6.74
N PRO A 210 -2.59 5.04 -6.45
CA PRO A 210 -3.56 4.78 -7.50
C PRO A 210 -3.85 6.04 -8.32
N THR A 211 -4.01 5.89 -9.62
CA THR A 211 -4.41 6.99 -10.52
C THR A 211 -5.92 7.18 -10.60
N VAL A 212 -6.68 6.24 -10.03
CA VAL A 212 -8.15 6.20 -10.06
C VAL A 212 -8.69 6.19 -8.64
N GLY A 213 -9.66 7.04 -8.37
CA GLY A 213 -10.38 7.10 -7.11
C GLY A 213 -11.78 6.51 -7.23
N TYR A 214 -12.27 5.92 -6.14
CA TYR A 214 -13.61 5.36 -6.00
C TYR A 214 -14.43 6.16 -5.01
N SER A 215 -15.71 6.39 -5.34
CA SER A 215 -16.65 7.08 -4.46
C SER A 215 -18.07 6.61 -4.73
N LEU A 216 -19.00 6.89 -3.79
CA LEU A 216 -20.40 6.66 -4.04
C LEU A 216 -21.04 7.92 -4.60
N THR A 217 -21.88 7.74 -5.63
CA THR A 217 -22.76 8.81 -6.10
C THR A 217 -23.88 9.06 -5.07
N SER A 218 -24.60 10.18 -5.18
CA SER A 218 -25.77 10.47 -4.35
C SER A 218 -26.88 9.41 -4.45
N THR A 219 -26.88 8.60 -5.50
CA THR A 219 -27.81 7.48 -5.69
C THR A 219 -27.27 6.14 -5.20
N GLY A 220 -26.08 6.12 -4.57
CA GLY A 220 -25.45 4.92 -4.03
C GLY A 220 -24.74 4.05 -5.07
N LYS A 221 -24.55 4.54 -6.29
CA LYS A 221 -23.77 3.80 -7.32
C LYS A 221 -22.29 4.09 -7.18
N LEU A 222 -21.48 3.08 -7.49
CA LEU A 222 -20.04 3.23 -7.58
C LEU A 222 -19.67 4.23 -8.69
N SER A 223 -18.88 5.22 -8.33
CA SER A 223 -18.25 6.17 -9.24
C SER A 223 -16.75 5.90 -9.27
N GLU A 224 -16.22 5.62 -10.44
CA GLU A 224 -14.79 5.46 -10.70
C GLU A 224 -14.34 6.67 -11.53
N LYS A 225 -13.34 7.41 -11.05
CA LYS A 225 -12.82 8.59 -11.75
C LYS A 225 -11.31 8.64 -11.63
N GLU A 226 -10.66 9.10 -12.69
CA GLU A 226 -9.25 9.48 -12.62
C GLU A 226 -9.04 10.57 -11.56
N LEU A 227 -8.02 10.43 -10.75
CA LEU A 227 -7.63 11.45 -9.79
C LEU A 227 -7.13 12.68 -10.53
N GLY A 228 -7.61 13.85 -10.13
CA GLY A 228 -7.00 15.10 -10.59
C GLY A 228 -5.58 15.21 -10.05
N LYS A 229 -4.70 15.91 -10.79
CA LYS A 229 -3.28 16.06 -10.43
C LYS A 229 -3.05 16.45 -8.97
N ALA A 230 -3.86 17.38 -8.44
CA ALA A 230 -3.72 17.83 -7.06
C ALA A 230 -4.03 16.72 -6.04
N ALA A 231 -5.06 15.91 -6.28
CA ALA A 231 -5.41 14.80 -5.40
C ALA A 231 -4.38 13.65 -5.49
N TYR A 232 -3.89 13.36 -6.69
CA TYR A 232 -2.83 12.37 -6.89
C TYR A 232 -1.55 12.76 -6.16
N TYR A 233 -1.07 14.00 -6.39
CA TYR A 233 0.16 14.46 -5.75
C TYR A 233 0.03 14.69 -4.24
N ASP A 234 -1.14 14.97 -3.72
CA ASP A 234 -1.41 15.01 -2.29
C ASP A 234 -1.14 13.65 -1.63
N ILE A 235 -1.61 12.57 -2.27
CA ILE A 235 -1.31 11.20 -1.80
C ILE A 235 0.19 10.88 -1.95
N VAL A 236 0.82 11.28 -3.07
CA VAL A 236 2.26 11.10 -3.29
C VAL A 236 3.07 11.80 -2.21
N GLN A 237 2.69 13.02 -1.83
CA GLN A 237 3.38 13.79 -0.79
C GLN A 237 3.36 13.06 0.56
N ASP A 238 2.18 12.62 1.00
CA ASP A 238 2.02 11.91 2.26
C ASP A 238 2.72 10.55 2.24
N TYR A 239 2.64 9.84 1.12
CA TYR A 239 3.31 8.56 0.92
C TYR A 239 4.83 8.68 1.10
N VAL A 240 5.47 9.62 0.40
CA VAL A 240 6.93 9.80 0.46
C VAL A 240 7.35 10.25 1.86
N ALA A 241 6.66 11.23 2.44
CA ALA A 241 6.94 11.70 3.79
C ALA A 241 6.74 10.60 4.84
N SER A 242 5.66 9.82 4.72
CA SER A 242 5.35 8.70 5.61
C SER A 242 6.43 7.60 5.54
N THR A 243 6.92 7.28 4.34
CA THR A 243 7.99 6.31 4.14
C THR A 243 9.31 6.79 4.74
N ILE A 244 9.68 8.06 4.56
CA ILE A 244 10.88 8.67 5.17
C ILE A 244 10.81 8.57 6.70
N LEU A 245 9.68 8.95 7.30
CA LEU A 245 9.50 8.87 8.75
C LEU A 245 9.60 7.41 9.27
N ARG A 246 9.06 6.45 8.52
CA ARG A 246 9.16 5.04 8.87
C ARG A 246 10.61 4.55 8.80
N VAL A 247 11.35 4.87 7.75
CA VAL A 247 12.78 4.56 7.62
C VAL A 247 13.57 5.11 8.80
N ALA A 248 13.32 6.38 9.21
CA ALA A 248 13.98 6.95 10.37
C ALA A 248 13.67 6.18 11.66
N ARG A 249 12.39 5.84 11.88
CA ARG A 249 11.94 5.10 13.07
C ARG A 249 12.60 3.74 13.19
N ASP A 250 12.63 2.97 12.10
CA ASP A 250 13.20 1.62 12.10
C ASP A 250 14.73 1.67 12.22
N SER A 251 15.38 2.67 11.61
CA SER A 251 16.83 2.92 11.79
C SER A 251 17.17 3.18 13.26
N PHE A 252 16.43 4.07 13.91
CA PHE A 252 16.63 4.39 15.33
C PHE A 252 16.20 3.26 16.27
N ALA A 253 15.26 2.42 15.85
CA ALA A 253 14.87 1.25 16.63
C ALA A 253 15.98 0.19 16.64
N LEU A 254 16.63 0.00 15.50
CA LEU A 254 17.66 -1.03 15.35
C LEU A 254 19.05 -0.58 15.84
N LEU A 255 19.48 0.64 15.51
CA LEU A 255 20.87 1.09 15.76
C LEU A 255 20.93 2.25 16.76
N PRO A 256 22.05 2.37 17.53
CA PRO A 256 22.24 3.43 18.52
C PRO A 256 22.74 4.76 17.92
N VAL A 257 22.43 5.05 16.67
CA VAL A 257 22.76 6.30 15.99
C VAL A 257 21.90 7.45 16.51
N ASN A 258 22.39 8.70 16.44
CA ASN A 258 21.64 9.90 16.83
C ASN A 258 21.08 10.68 15.65
N THR A 259 21.61 10.46 14.46
CA THR A 259 21.19 11.14 13.23
C THR A 259 20.97 10.14 12.10
N VAL A 260 19.89 10.32 11.36
CA VAL A 260 19.65 9.59 10.12
C VAL A 260 19.45 10.60 8.99
N LEU A 261 20.25 10.46 7.93
CA LEU A 261 20.07 11.14 6.65
C LEU A 261 19.27 10.24 5.75
N ILE A 262 18.21 10.76 5.14
CA ILE A 262 17.34 9.94 4.27
C ILE A 262 17.16 10.68 2.94
N HIS A 263 17.44 9.96 1.86
CA HIS A 263 17.31 10.46 0.50
C HIS A 263 16.26 9.62 -0.25
N ALA A 264 15.11 10.22 -0.52
CA ALA A 264 14.10 9.65 -1.40
C ALA A 264 14.43 10.05 -2.84
N CYS A 265 14.75 9.08 -3.68
CA CYS A 265 15.20 9.27 -5.06
C CYS A 265 14.16 8.73 -6.04
N ASP A 266 14.24 9.19 -7.29
CA ASP A 266 13.46 8.66 -8.40
C ASP A 266 14.32 8.70 -9.67
N THR A 267 14.00 7.82 -10.61
CA THR A 267 14.66 7.79 -11.92
C THR A 267 13.75 8.50 -12.92
N VAL A 268 14.27 9.57 -13.49
CA VAL A 268 13.55 10.38 -14.48
C VAL A 268 14.29 10.41 -15.81
N ILE A 269 13.55 10.59 -16.90
CA ILE A 269 14.17 10.79 -18.21
C ILE A 269 14.55 12.25 -18.34
N ASN A 270 15.84 12.53 -18.47
CA ASN A 270 16.33 13.85 -18.88
C ASN A 270 15.91 14.09 -20.33
N THR A 271 14.93 14.96 -20.52
CA THR A 271 14.37 15.25 -21.86
C THR A 271 15.37 15.93 -22.81
N ALA A 272 16.46 16.47 -22.31
CA ALA A 272 17.50 17.07 -23.14
C ALA A 272 18.50 16.05 -23.69
N THR A 273 18.76 14.96 -22.94
CA THR A 273 19.73 13.92 -23.30
C THR A 273 19.06 12.62 -23.72
N GLY A 274 17.81 12.38 -23.30
CA GLY A 274 17.08 11.12 -23.50
C GLY A 274 17.57 9.96 -22.60
N HIS A 275 18.44 10.24 -21.64
CA HIS A 275 18.94 9.26 -20.69
C HIS A 275 18.14 9.30 -19.39
N GLU A 276 18.08 8.14 -18.74
CA GLU A 276 17.60 8.05 -17.35
C GLU A 276 18.64 8.66 -16.42
N GLU A 277 18.18 9.52 -15.53
CA GLU A 277 19.00 10.16 -14.49
C GLU A 277 18.32 9.95 -13.15
N GLU A 278 19.10 9.55 -12.16
CA GLU A 278 18.64 9.47 -10.78
C GLU A 278 18.64 10.87 -10.17
N MET A 279 17.53 11.22 -9.51
CA MET A 279 17.33 12.51 -8.89
C MET A 279 16.86 12.35 -7.45
N THR A 280 17.44 13.10 -6.53
CA THR A 280 16.93 13.20 -5.16
C THR A 280 15.71 14.11 -5.15
N LEU A 281 14.58 13.58 -4.72
CA LEU A 281 13.29 14.29 -4.61
C LEU A 281 13.11 14.94 -3.25
N VAL A 282 13.57 14.23 -2.20
CA VAL A 282 13.56 14.71 -0.81
C VAL A 282 14.85 14.27 -0.15
N SER A 283 15.47 15.17 0.59
CA SER A 283 16.61 14.88 1.45
C SER A 283 16.32 15.42 2.83
N ALA A 284 16.34 14.57 3.85
CA ALA A 284 15.99 14.92 5.22
C ALA A 284 17.08 14.48 6.21
N LYS A 285 17.39 15.35 7.18
CA LYS A 285 18.24 15.08 8.32
C LYS A 285 17.37 15.04 9.57
N ILE A 286 17.26 13.86 10.16
CA ILE A 286 16.38 13.61 11.32
C ILE A 286 17.23 13.18 12.49
N THR A 287 17.05 13.84 13.63
CA THR A 287 17.72 13.42 14.87
C THR A 287 16.82 12.58 15.74
N ARG A 288 17.40 11.64 16.49
CA ARG A 288 16.69 10.81 17.45
C ARG A 288 15.85 11.64 18.42
N GLN A 289 16.43 12.70 18.97
CA GLN A 289 15.75 13.59 19.94
C GLN A 289 14.50 14.25 19.34
N GLN A 290 14.54 14.68 18.09
CA GLN A 290 13.39 15.26 17.41
C GLN A 290 12.29 14.22 17.23
N LEU A 291 12.67 13.02 16.78
CA LEU A 291 11.72 11.95 16.47
C LEU A 291 11.02 11.40 17.74
N GLU A 292 11.72 11.27 18.86
CA GLU A 292 11.18 10.78 20.14
C GLU A 292 10.07 11.68 20.74
N ASN A 293 9.97 12.94 20.30
CA ASN A 293 8.94 13.88 20.75
C ASN A 293 7.67 13.87 19.91
N ILE A 294 7.58 13.02 18.87
CA ILE A 294 6.46 13.01 17.92
C ILE A 294 5.43 11.96 18.33
N ASN A 295 4.16 12.36 18.28
CA ASN A 295 3.04 11.44 18.40
C ASN A 295 2.62 10.94 16.99
N PHE A 296 3.17 9.81 16.58
CA PHE A 296 2.96 9.24 15.24
C PHE A 296 1.53 8.80 14.93
N GLU A 297 0.67 8.66 15.93
CA GLU A 297 -0.74 8.33 15.70
C GLU A 297 -1.56 9.52 15.17
N LEU A 298 -1.09 10.76 15.44
CA LEU A 298 -1.85 11.98 15.20
C LEU A 298 -1.19 12.94 14.21
N VAL A 299 0.06 12.72 13.83
CA VAL A 299 0.74 13.64 12.89
C VAL A 299 0.30 13.42 11.45
N ASP A 300 0.24 14.51 10.69
CA ASP A 300 0.30 14.49 9.25
C ASP A 300 1.76 14.27 8.83
N PRO A 301 2.08 13.27 7.97
CA PRO A 301 3.46 12.94 7.66
C PRO A 301 4.20 14.05 6.91
N SER A 302 3.53 14.77 6.04
CA SER A 302 4.13 15.84 5.25
C SER A 302 4.41 17.09 6.10
N ASP A 303 3.50 17.45 6.98
CA ASP A 303 3.69 18.53 7.97
C ASP A 303 4.78 18.16 8.98
N CYS A 304 4.81 16.91 9.43
CA CYS A 304 5.83 16.39 10.34
C CYS A 304 7.23 16.47 9.69
N LEU A 305 7.37 16.01 8.45
CA LEU A 305 8.64 16.05 7.72
C LEU A 305 9.18 17.48 7.57
N ALA A 306 8.31 18.45 7.38
CA ALA A 306 8.67 19.86 7.26
C ALA A 306 9.24 20.48 8.57
N THR A 307 9.12 19.79 9.72
CA THR A 307 9.70 20.26 10.99
C THR A 307 11.18 19.91 11.15
N PHE A 308 11.72 19.04 10.29
CA PHE A 308 13.13 18.66 10.29
C PHE A 308 13.94 19.51 9.31
N GLU A 309 15.24 19.38 9.34
CA GLU A 309 16.10 19.87 8.28
C GLU A 309 15.81 19.05 7.02
N CYS A 310 15.15 19.68 6.04
CA CYS A 310 14.62 18.98 4.88
C CYS A 310 14.73 19.83 3.61
N ASN A 311 15.42 19.30 2.60
CA ASN A 311 15.38 19.80 1.25
C ASN A 311 14.25 19.12 0.50
N CYS A 312 13.21 19.87 0.17
CA CYS A 312 12.03 19.41 -0.52
C CYS A 312 11.47 20.51 -1.42
N ASN A 313 11.20 20.20 -2.68
CA ASN A 313 10.56 21.13 -3.62
C ASN A 313 9.32 20.48 -4.22
N PHE A 314 8.19 20.67 -3.56
CA PHE A 314 6.92 20.06 -3.91
C PHE A 314 5.89 21.06 -4.39
N LYS A 315 5.14 20.68 -5.45
CA LYS A 315 4.00 21.43 -5.97
C LYS A 315 2.80 20.52 -6.15
N LYS A 316 1.64 20.87 -5.58
CA LYS A 316 0.39 20.09 -5.66
C LYS A 316 -0.06 19.71 -7.08
N THR A 317 0.38 20.42 -8.11
CA THR A 317 -0.02 20.17 -9.50
C THR A 317 1.08 19.57 -10.38
N ALA A 318 2.28 19.40 -9.82
CA ALA A 318 3.45 18.91 -10.56
C ALA A 318 4.27 17.85 -9.81
N GLY A 319 3.97 17.63 -8.51
CA GLY A 319 4.72 16.71 -7.65
C GLY A 319 6.06 17.30 -7.20
N TYR A 320 6.99 16.41 -6.91
CA TYR A 320 8.34 16.73 -6.50
C TYR A 320 9.21 17.23 -7.66
N SER A 321 10.15 18.08 -7.35
CA SER A 321 11.23 18.49 -8.24
C SER A 321 12.56 18.20 -7.56
N PRO A 322 13.65 17.97 -8.32
CA PRO A 322 14.96 17.65 -7.76
C PRO A 322 15.46 18.67 -6.75
N VAL A 323 16.17 18.16 -5.74
CA VAL A 323 16.80 18.95 -4.68
C VAL A 323 18.22 18.46 -4.42
N ASP A 324 19.05 19.33 -3.82
CA ASP A 324 20.38 18.95 -3.36
C ASP A 324 20.28 18.09 -2.10
N ARG A 325 21.19 17.12 -1.96
CA ARG A 325 21.31 16.29 -0.76
C ARG A 325 21.86 17.08 0.41
N ILE A 326 21.30 16.86 1.58
CA ILE A 326 21.88 17.30 2.85
C ILE A 326 23.06 16.36 3.14
N LEU A 327 24.20 16.94 3.44
CA LEU A 327 25.41 16.22 3.80
C LEU A 327 25.51 16.01 5.32
N PRO A 328 26.28 15.03 5.78
CA PRO A 328 26.52 14.74 7.19
C PRO A 328 26.93 15.93 8.03
#